data_5cd395a149e7ea94850bf3af5c2ea62e
#
_entry.id   5cd395a149e7ea94850bf3af5c2ea62e
#
_cell.length_a   1.000
_cell.length_b   1.000
_cell.length_c   1.000
_cell.angle_alpha   90.00
_cell.angle_beta   90.00
_cell.angle_gamma   90.00
#
_symmetry.space_group_name_H-M   'P 1'
#
loop_
_entity.id
_entity.type
_entity.pdbx_description
1 polymer ?
#
loop_
_entity_poly.entity_id
_entity_poly.type
_entity_poly.pdbx_seq_one_letter_code
_entity_poly.pdbx_strand_id
1 'polypeptide(L)'
;MSLPEQLLLSDLLRRRVRCERGLDHGSGVLAWMHPPVHRLLGWASRPSAFSQARQVWRLDQLRGLSEQELFVAGDPAESDAATLLRLPTLIDAALTGAGDQLLGTMADAAVELRTGRIRHYLVSRSDPRLPGSSRWRLVPDRIVDQQPGRVFSSLRGLDDLPLARASVRQEFLRRSRRWRDQVGEETSRLRDQFQQAGGRLEDRLEGW
;
A
#
# COMPACT_ATOMS: atom_id res chain seq x y z
N MET A 1 14.68 10.09 19.72
CA MET A 1 13.68 9.23 19.06
C MET A 1 14.35 8.59 17.86
N SER A 2 14.33 7.26 17.75
CA SER A 2 14.92 6.57 16.58
C SER A 2 13.90 6.56 15.44
N LEU A 3 14.37 6.80 14.21
CA LEU A 3 13.54 6.62 13.03
C LEU A 3 13.27 5.12 12.83
N PRO A 4 12.04 4.70 12.51
CA PRO A 4 11.79 3.33 12.09
C PRO A 4 12.54 3.03 10.81
N GLU A 5 12.87 1.76 10.59
CA GLU A 5 13.61 1.35 9.40
C GLU A 5 12.85 1.70 8.12
N GLN A 6 11.52 1.49 8.13
CA GLN A 6 10.67 1.80 6.99
C GLN A 6 9.33 2.39 7.43
N LEU A 7 8.73 3.17 6.54
CA LEU A 7 7.42 3.79 6.72
C LEU A 7 6.67 3.82 5.38
N LEU A 8 5.36 3.73 5.42
CA LEU A 8 4.54 4.03 4.24
C LEU A 8 4.54 5.53 3.96
N LEU A 9 4.61 5.88 2.69
CA LEU A 9 4.62 7.26 2.26
C LEU A 9 3.36 8.00 2.69
N SER A 10 2.19 7.36 2.59
CA SER A 10 0.93 7.89 3.11
C SER A 10 0.97 8.17 4.62
N ASP A 11 1.67 7.33 5.38
CA ASP A 11 1.84 7.52 6.82
C ASP A 11 2.78 8.68 7.13
N LEU A 12 3.80 8.90 6.30
CA LEU A 12 4.66 10.08 6.40
C LEU A 12 3.85 11.36 6.11
N LEU A 13 3.14 11.40 4.98
CA LEU A 13 2.40 12.59 4.55
C LEU A 13 1.24 12.97 5.48
N ARG A 14 0.65 12.00 6.17
CA ARG A 14 -0.46 12.26 7.11
C ARG A 14 -0.02 13.02 8.36
N ARG A 15 1.26 12.93 8.74
CA ARG A 15 1.79 13.56 9.94
C ARG A 15 2.01 15.05 9.75
N ARG A 16 1.89 15.80 10.86
CA ARG A 16 2.20 17.24 10.88
C ARG A 16 3.71 17.44 10.98
N VAL A 17 4.22 18.38 10.24
CA VAL A 17 5.65 18.71 10.26
C VAL A 17 5.93 19.77 11.32
N ARG A 18 6.83 19.48 12.24
CA ARG A 18 7.26 20.40 13.31
C ARG A 18 8.77 20.62 13.24
N CYS A 19 9.20 21.87 13.17
CA CYS A 19 10.63 22.19 13.18
C CYS A 19 11.20 22.30 14.60
N GLU A 20 12.51 22.43 14.71
CA GLU A 20 13.23 22.57 16.00
C GLU A 20 12.79 23.79 16.82
N ARG A 21 12.25 24.82 16.16
CA ARG A 21 11.68 26.01 16.81
C ARG A 21 10.25 25.80 17.35
N GLY A 22 9.72 24.59 17.23
CA GLY A 22 8.37 24.24 17.65
C GLY A 22 7.27 24.73 16.70
N LEU A 23 7.59 25.33 15.56
CA LEU A 23 6.62 25.81 14.59
C LEU A 23 5.97 24.62 13.87
N ASP A 24 4.67 24.72 13.66
CA ASP A 24 3.88 23.76 12.92
C ASP A 24 3.78 24.18 11.44
N HIS A 25 4.27 23.32 10.58
CA HIS A 25 4.30 23.51 9.13
C HIS A 25 3.20 22.73 8.41
N GLY A 26 2.21 22.23 9.15
CA GLY A 26 1.07 21.49 8.62
C GLY A 26 1.39 20.07 8.18
N SER A 27 0.43 19.42 7.55
CA SER A 27 0.59 18.05 7.06
C SER A 27 1.20 18.00 5.67
N GLY A 28 1.80 16.86 5.33
CA GLY A 28 2.31 16.59 4.01
C GLY A 28 1.19 16.58 2.97
N VAL A 29 1.49 17.08 1.78
CA VAL A 29 0.56 17.13 0.65
C VAL A 29 1.05 16.38 -0.57
N LEU A 30 2.37 16.23 -0.70
CA LEU A 30 3.01 15.59 -1.85
C LEU A 30 4.37 15.08 -1.45
N ALA A 31 4.79 13.98 -2.03
CA ALA A 31 6.15 13.48 -1.95
C ALA A 31 6.80 13.51 -3.33
N TRP A 32 8.09 13.81 -3.38
CA TRP A 32 8.85 13.82 -4.61
C TRP A 32 10.03 12.87 -4.52
N MET A 33 10.35 12.26 -5.63
CA MET A 33 11.31 11.16 -5.69
C MET A 33 12.19 11.24 -6.94
N HIS A 34 13.19 10.39 -6.96
CA HIS A 34 13.99 10.13 -8.16
C HIS A 34 13.56 8.76 -8.72
N PRO A 35 12.62 8.73 -9.67
CA PRO A 35 12.03 7.50 -10.18
C PRO A 35 13.04 6.47 -10.72
N PRO A 36 14.07 6.85 -11.51
CA PRO A 36 15.00 5.88 -12.08
C PRO A 36 15.75 5.01 -11.07
N VAL A 37 15.95 5.51 -9.85
CA VAL A 37 16.61 4.77 -8.78
C VAL A 37 15.67 4.44 -7.63
N HIS A 38 14.37 4.64 -7.80
CA HIS A 38 13.34 4.36 -6.81
C HIS A 38 13.67 4.92 -5.42
N ARG A 39 13.91 6.23 -5.37
CA ARG A 39 14.33 6.91 -4.15
C ARG A 39 13.46 8.11 -3.83
N LEU A 40 12.93 8.17 -2.61
CA LEU A 40 12.30 9.35 -2.05
C LEU A 40 13.38 10.40 -1.77
N LEU A 41 13.17 11.62 -2.23
CA LEU A 41 14.06 12.75 -2.00
C LEU A 41 13.53 13.70 -0.92
N GLY A 42 12.20 13.81 -0.81
CA GLY A 42 11.58 14.68 0.17
C GLY A 42 10.06 14.72 0.02
N TRP A 43 9.47 15.66 0.72
CA TRP A 43 8.04 15.92 0.69
C TRP A 43 7.74 17.41 0.81
N ALA A 44 6.53 17.79 0.47
CA ALA A 44 6.01 19.13 0.71
C ALA A 44 4.90 19.11 1.75
N SER A 45 4.86 20.13 2.60
CA SER A 45 3.78 20.35 3.57
C SER A 45 3.03 21.65 3.30
N ARG A 46 1.83 21.74 3.87
CA ARG A 46 0.96 22.91 3.76
C ARG A 46 0.61 23.42 5.14
N PRO A 47 1.14 24.59 5.56
CA PRO A 47 0.96 25.12 6.92
C PRO A 47 -0.50 25.31 7.33
N SER A 48 -1.35 25.78 6.41
CA SER A 48 -2.80 25.90 6.66
C SER A 48 -3.60 25.65 5.38
N ALA A 49 -4.91 25.43 5.54
CA ALA A 49 -5.82 25.25 4.42
C ALA A 49 -5.89 26.49 3.52
N PHE A 50 -5.64 27.67 4.04
CA PHE A 50 -5.67 28.95 3.33
C PHE A 50 -4.33 29.36 2.75
N SER A 51 -3.23 28.71 3.16
CA SER A 51 -1.90 28.99 2.63
C SER A 51 -1.78 28.53 1.16
N GLN A 52 -1.36 29.43 0.29
CA GLN A 52 -0.99 29.08 -1.09
C GLN A 52 0.45 28.60 -1.18
N ALA A 53 1.34 29.09 -0.31
CA ALA A 53 2.71 28.62 -0.21
C ALA A 53 2.78 27.19 0.29
N ARG A 54 3.69 26.44 -0.27
CA ARG A 54 4.08 25.08 0.13
C ARG A 54 5.49 25.11 0.67
N GLN A 55 5.71 24.31 1.68
CA GLN A 55 7.03 24.18 2.29
C GLN A 55 7.63 22.84 1.92
N VAL A 56 8.78 22.87 1.27
CA VAL A 56 9.47 21.71 0.72
C VAL A 56 10.57 21.29 1.69
N TRP A 57 10.53 20.01 2.05
CA TRP A 57 11.46 19.36 2.97
C TRP A 57 12.23 18.28 2.24
N ARG A 58 13.54 18.25 2.43
CA ARG A 58 14.38 17.12 1.98
C ARG A 58 14.32 16.00 3.02
N LEU A 59 14.48 14.78 2.57
CA LEU A 59 14.47 13.62 3.47
C LEU A 59 15.58 13.70 4.53
N ASP A 60 16.71 14.27 4.21
CA ASP A 60 17.84 14.46 5.14
C ASP A 60 17.58 15.49 6.26
N GLN A 61 16.51 16.27 6.17
CA GLN A 61 16.04 17.15 7.25
C GLN A 61 15.21 16.40 8.30
N LEU A 62 14.75 15.20 8.03
CA LEU A 62 13.97 14.41 8.99
C LEU A 62 14.86 13.95 10.15
N ARG A 63 14.48 14.28 11.38
CA ARG A 63 15.21 13.93 12.61
C ARG A 63 14.49 12.90 13.46
N GLY A 64 13.18 12.89 13.42
CA GLY A 64 12.38 11.97 14.22
C GLY A 64 10.92 11.97 13.79
N LEU A 65 10.17 11.04 14.34
CA LEU A 65 8.73 10.99 14.17
C LEU A 65 8.03 10.44 15.41
N SER A 66 6.80 10.88 15.60
CA SER A 66 5.83 10.31 16.51
C SER A 66 4.63 9.74 15.72
N GLU A 67 3.58 9.33 16.41
CA GLU A 67 2.36 8.89 15.73
C GLU A 67 1.70 9.99 14.89
N GLN A 68 1.82 11.25 15.32
CA GLN A 68 1.13 12.39 14.69
C GLN A 68 2.05 13.41 14.05
N GLU A 69 3.35 13.41 14.37
CA GLU A 69 4.28 14.46 13.97
C GLU A 69 5.56 13.92 13.32
N LEU A 70 6.10 14.72 12.41
CA LEU A 70 7.44 14.60 11.84
C LEU A 70 8.29 15.74 12.43
N PHE A 71 9.43 15.43 12.98
CA PHE A 71 10.38 16.42 13.48
C PHE A 71 11.49 16.64 12.45
N VAL A 72 11.67 17.88 12.07
CA VAL A 72 12.63 18.29 11.04
C VAL A 72 13.64 19.31 11.57
N ALA A 73 14.85 19.31 11.01
CA ALA A 73 15.89 20.30 11.26
C ALA A 73 16.04 21.25 10.08
N GLY A 74 16.42 22.49 10.39
CA GLY A 74 16.62 23.55 9.40
C GLY A 74 15.32 24.14 8.87
N ASP A 75 15.44 24.97 7.84
CA ASP A 75 14.32 25.68 7.25
C ASP A 75 13.84 24.99 5.96
N PRO A 76 12.52 25.06 5.66
CA PRO A 76 11.98 24.57 4.41
C PRO A 76 12.35 25.50 3.26
N ALA A 77 12.41 24.97 2.04
CA ALA A 77 12.30 25.79 0.86
C ALA A 77 10.83 26.11 0.57
N GLU A 78 10.55 27.34 0.19
CA GLU A 78 9.18 27.71 -0.21
C GLU A 78 8.97 27.44 -1.71
N SER A 79 7.76 26.99 -2.06
CA SER A 79 7.37 26.75 -3.43
C SER A 79 5.87 26.98 -3.62
N ASP A 80 5.44 27.11 -4.85
CA ASP A 80 4.02 27.15 -5.21
C ASP A 80 3.49 25.77 -5.62
N ALA A 81 2.18 25.62 -5.63
CA ALA A 81 1.53 24.35 -5.96
C ALA A 81 1.81 23.89 -7.41
N ALA A 82 1.93 24.84 -8.37
CA ALA A 82 2.15 24.48 -9.77
C ALA A 82 3.57 23.91 -10.00
N THR A 83 4.56 24.48 -9.32
CA THR A 83 5.93 23.96 -9.33
C THR A 83 6.00 22.58 -8.72
N LEU A 84 5.30 22.35 -7.60
CA LEU A 84 5.29 21.04 -6.92
C LEU A 84 4.66 19.93 -7.78
N LEU A 85 3.62 20.24 -8.55
CA LEU A 85 2.99 19.26 -9.45
C LEU A 85 3.91 18.77 -10.59
N ARG A 86 5.03 19.47 -10.84
CA ARG A 86 6.04 19.07 -11.81
C ARG A 86 7.15 18.20 -11.19
N LEU A 87 7.17 18.06 -9.88
CA LEU A 87 8.16 17.23 -9.22
C LEU A 87 7.90 15.74 -9.56
N PRO A 88 8.95 14.99 -9.91
CA PRO A 88 8.79 13.61 -10.33
C PRO A 88 8.30 12.74 -9.18
N THR A 89 7.28 11.93 -9.46
CA THR A 89 6.74 10.93 -8.55
C THR A 89 6.14 9.77 -9.34
N LEU A 90 6.12 8.58 -8.74
CA LEU A 90 5.39 7.43 -9.29
C LEU A 90 4.08 7.18 -8.54
N ILE A 91 3.79 7.96 -7.50
CA ILE A 91 2.50 7.86 -6.81
C ILE A 91 1.41 8.42 -7.72
N ASP A 92 0.25 7.80 -7.70
CA ASP A 92 -0.90 8.03 -8.58
C ASP A 92 -0.64 7.68 -10.07
N ALA A 93 0.55 7.19 -10.44
CA ALA A 93 0.82 6.74 -11.81
C ALA A 93 0.05 5.45 -12.14
N ALA A 94 -0.41 5.36 -13.38
CA ALA A 94 -1.02 4.15 -13.92
C ALA A 94 0.02 3.04 -14.08
N LEU A 95 -0.25 1.84 -13.57
CA LEU A 95 0.58 0.66 -13.76
C LEU A 95 0.08 -0.14 -14.96
N THR A 96 0.96 -0.33 -15.94
CA THR A 96 0.70 -1.10 -17.17
C THR A 96 1.46 -2.41 -17.14
N GLY A 97 0.85 -3.48 -17.61
CA GLY A 97 1.45 -4.81 -17.70
C GLY A 97 2.16 -5.07 -19.02
N ALA A 98 2.70 -6.28 -19.18
CA ALA A 98 3.49 -6.71 -20.35
C ALA A 98 2.72 -6.67 -21.69
N GLY A 99 1.39 -6.72 -21.66
CA GLY A 99 0.52 -6.62 -22.85
C GLY A 99 -0.15 -5.25 -22.98
N ASP A 100 0.44 -4.20 -22.44
CA ASP A 100 -0.07 -2.81 -22.44
C ASP A 100 -1.43 -2.63 -21.74
N GLN A 101 -1.91 -3.65 -21.01
CA GLN A 101 -3.14 -3.57 -20.24
C GLN A 101 -2.93 -2.76 -18.94
N LEU A 102 -3.92 -1.95 -18.59
CA LEU A 102 -3.95 -1.26 -17.30
C LEU A 102 -4.17 -2.28 -16.18
N LEU A 103 -3.23 -2.40 -15.27
CA LEU A 103 -3.31 -3.28 -14.09
C LEU A 103 -3.87 -2.56 -12.87
N GLY A 104 -3.56 -1.28 -12.70
CA GLY A 104 -3.99 -0.52 -11.54
C GLY A 104 -3.25 0.80 -11.42
N THR A 105 -3.23 1.34 -10.19
CA THR A 105 -2.60 2.62 -9.86
C THR A 105 -1.58 2.44 -8.73
N MET A 106 -0.46 3.13 -8.82
CA MET A 106 0.57 3.20 -7.78
C MET A 106 0.03 3.99 -6.59
N ALA A 107 -0.49 3.29 -5.58
CA ALA A 107 -1.27 3.91 -4.50
C ALA A 107 -0.42 4.42 -3.34
N ASP A 108 0.73 3.79 -3.07
CA ASP A 108 1.60 4.12 -1.95
C ASP A 108 2.98 3.50 -2.16
N ALA A 109 3.93 3.81 -1.28
CA ALA A 109 5.26 3.20 -1.28
C ALA A 109 5.76 2.97 0.15
N ALA A 110 6.46 1.85 0.37
CA ALA A 110 7.21 1.61 1.60
C ALA A 110 8.64 2.14 1.42
N VAL A 111 9.01 3.11 2.23
CA VAL A 111 10.27 3.85 2.13
C VAL A 111 11.16 3.51 3.32
N GLU A 112 12.42 3.20 3.05
CA GLU A 112 13.48 3.15 4.04
C GLU A 112 13.92 4.58 4.38
N LEU A 113 13.64 5.05 5.58
CA LEU A 113 13.80 6.47 5.93
C LEU A 113 15.26 6.95 5.97
N ARG A 114 16.22 6.06 6.23
CA ARG A 114 17.64 6.45 6.27
C ARG A 114 18.21 6.78 4.90
N THR A 115 17.78 6.06 3.87
CA THR A 115 18.37 6.14 2.53
C THR A 115 17.41 6.76 1.52
N GLY A 116 16.12 6.80 1.84
CA GLY A 116 15.05 7.15 0.91
C GLY A 116 14.71 6.03 -0.08
N ARG A 117 15.37 4.87 -0.02
CA ARG A 117 15.11 3.75 -0.94
C ARG A 117 13.69 3.25 -0.79
N ILE A 118 13.00 3.09 -1.91
CA ILE A 118 11.69 2.48 -1.95
C ILE A 118 11.87 0.96 -1.98
N ARG A 119 11.35 0.27 -0.96
CA ARG A 119 11.42 -1.18 -0.83
C ARG A 119 10.40 -1.87 -1.72
N HIS A 120 9.21 -1.32 -1.76
CA HIS A 120 8.14 -1.76 -2.65
C HIS A 120 7.07 -0.67 -2.77
N TYR A 121 6.34 -0.73 -3.85
CA TYR A 121 5.13 0.05 -4.05
C TYR A 121 3.90 -0.76 -3.65
N LEU A 122 2.83 -0.07 -3.32
CA LEU A 122 1.51 -0.65 -3.14
C LEU A 122 0.64 -0.25 -4.34
N VAL A 123 0.19 -1.24 -5.08
CA VAL A 123 -0.67 -1.05 -6.25
C VAL A 123 -2.13 -1.30 -5.87
N SER A 124 -3.04 -0.48 -6.39
CA SER A 124 -4.48 -0.63 -6.25
C SER A 124 -5.13 -0.86 -7.61
N ARG A 125 -6.04 -1.83 -7.70
CA ARG A 125 -6.85 -2.03 -8.92
C ARG A 125 -7.96 -1.01 -9.05
N SER A 126 -8.52 -0.55 -7.92
CA SER A 126 -9.52 0.51 -7.83
C SER A 126 -8.90 1.81 -7.36
N ASP A 127 -9.66 2.90 -7.33
CA ASP A 127 -9.21 4.19 -6.80
C ASP A 127 -8.54 3.98 -5.42
N PRO A 128 -7.26 4.37 -5.27
CA PRO A 128 -6.51 4.21 -4.02
C PRO A 128 -7.10 4.99 -2.85
N ARG A 129 -7.92 6.00 -3.12
CA ARG A 129 -8.59 6.84 -2.12
C ARG A 129 -9.80 6.17 -1.52
N LEU A 130 -10.36 5.15 -2.19
CA LEU A 130 -11.52 4.43 -1.68
C LEU A 130 -11.12 3.56 -0.48
N PRO A 131 -11.86 3.65 0.65
CA PRO A 131 -11.63 2.82 1.82
C PRO A 131 -11.72 1.33 1.49
N GLY A 132 -10.81 0.54 2.07
CA GLY A 132 -10.85 -0.92 1.97
C GLY A 132 -10.43 -1.50 0.62
N SER A 133 -9.91 -0.69 -0.33
CA SER A 133 -9.36 -1.23 -1.56
C SER A 133 -8.15 -2.14 -1.30
N SER A 134 -8.08 -3.25 -2.04
CA SER A 134 -6.95 -4.17 -1.95
C SER A 134 -5.66 -3.51 -2.44
N ARG A 135 -4.54 -3.93 -1.87
CA ARG A 135 -3.20 -3.48 -2.25
C ARG A 135 -2.33 -4.68 -2.57
N TRP A 136 -1.59 -4.58 -3.66
CA TRP A 136 -0.60 -5.57 -4.10
C TRP A 136 0.79 -4.97 -3.97
N ARG A 137 1.74 -5.78 -3.52
CA ARG A 137 3.12 -5.35 -3.32
C ARG A 137 3.92 -5.52 -4.60
N LEU A 138 4.37 -4.42 -5.19
CA LEU A 138 5.22 -4.37 -6.38
C LEU A 138 6.65 -3.97 -5.97
N VAL A 139 7.61 -4.85 -6.16
CA VAL A 139 9.03 -4.50 -5.96
C VAL A 139 9.57 -3.74 -7.18
N PRO A 140 10.51 -2.79 -6.99
CA PRO A 140 11.09 -2.00 -8.07
C PRO A 140 11.62 -2.82 -9.25
N ASP A 141 12.20 -3.98 -9.00
CA ASP A 141 12.80 -4.87 -10.03
C ASP A 141 11.78 -5.41 -11.06
N ARG A 142 10.49 -5.28 -10.79
CA ARG A 142 9.43 -5.63 -11.75
C ARG A 142 9.01 -4.48 -12.65
N ILE A 143 9.53 -3.27 -12.40
CA ILE A 143 9.31 -2.10 -13.22
C ILE A 143 10.33 -2.11 -14.36
N VAL A 144 9.84 -2.08 -15.59
CA VAL A 144 10.67 -2.15 -16.79
C VAL A 144 10.98 -0.75 -17.31
N ASP A 145 9.98 0.15 -17.26
CA ASP A 145 10.11 1.52 -17.71
C ASP A 145 9.14 2.44 -16.95
N GLN A 146 9.39 3.72 -17.01
CA GLN A 146 8.57 4.72 -16.32
C GLN A 146 8.58 6.06 -17.05
N GLN A 147 7.40 6.65 -17.13
CA GLN A 147 7.15 7.96 -17.70
C GLN A 147 6.28 8.78 -16.74
N PRO A 148 6.20 10.10 -16.86
CA PRO A 148 5.28 10.88 -16.05
C PRO A 148 3.85 10.34 -16.11
N GLY A 149 3.32 9.94 -14.94
CA GLY A 149 1.97 9.40 -14.82
C GLY A 149 1.79 7.94 -15.26
N ARG A 150 2.83 7.25 -15.71
CA ARG A 150 2.74 5.86 -16.15
C ARG A 150 3.96 5.03 -15.75
N VAL A 151 3.72 3.80 -15.32
CA VAL A 151 4.74 2.80 -14.97
C VAL A 151 4.47 1.54 -15.77
N PHE A 152 5.51 1.01 -16.41
CA PHE A 152 5.45 -0.23 -17.20
C PHE A 152 6.11 -1.37 -16.44
N SER A 153 5.48 -2.52 -16.43
CA SER A 153 5.96 -3.70 -15.72
C SER A 153 5.95 -4.94 -16.58
N SER A 154 6.73 -5.94 -16.18
CA SER A 154 6.74 -7.27 -16.80
C SER A 154 5.58 -8.17 -16.35
N LEU A 155 4.62 -7.65 -15.61
CA LEU A 155 3.51 -8.39 -15.02
C LEU A 155 2.44 -8.72 -16.08
N ARG A 156 1.83 -9.90 -15.98
CA ARG A 156 0.63 -10.27 -16.74
C ARG A 156 -0.65 -9.84 -16.05
N GLY A 157 -0.62 -9.73 -14.71
CA GLY A 157 -1.75 -9.32 -13.88
C GLY A 157 -1.31 -8.99 -12.46
N LEU A 158 -2.21 -8.38 -11.67
CA LEU A 158 -1.94 -8.12 -10.25
C LEU A 158 -1.90 -9.40 -9.41
N ASP A 159 -2.48 -10.47 -9.90
CA ASP A 159 -2.48 -11.76 -9.20
C ASP A 159 -1.08 -12.41 -9.17
N ASP A 160 -0.15 -11.92 -10.01
CA ASP A 160 1.28 -12.27 -9.96
C ASP A 160 2.01 -11.64 -8.75
N LEU A 161 1.35 -10.72 -8.03
CA LEU A 161 1.93 -9.99 -6.91
C LEU A 161 1.38 -10.45 -5.57
N PRO A 162 2.20 -10.41 -4.50
CA PRO A 162 1.72 -10.64 -3.14
C PRO A 162 0.66 -9.61 -2.73
N LEU A 163 -0.45 -10.09 -2.19
CA LEU A 163 -1.48 -9.23 -1.62
C LEU A 163 -1.00 -8.67 -0.27
N ALA A 164 -0.83 -7.35 -0.19
CA ALA A 164 -0.40 -6.67 1.02
C ALA A 164 -1.56 -6.37 1.98
N ARG A 165 -2.71 -5.98 1.42
CA ARG A 165 -3.94 -5.70 2.16
C ARG A 165 -5.14 -6.16 1.35
N ALA A 166 -5.96 -7.04 1.93
CA ALA A 166 -7.24 -7.41 1.33
C ALA A 166 -8.28 -6.31 1.56
N SER A 167 -9.14 -6.08 0.57
CA SER A 167 -10.35 -5.28 0.79
C SER A 167 -11.32 -6.03 1.71
N VAL A 168 -12.20 -5.30 2.40
CA VAL A 168 -13.24 -5.89 3.25
C VAL A 168 -14.08 -6.91 2.46
N ARG A 169 -14.39 -6.61 1.20
CA ARG A 169 -15.12 -7.52 0.31
C ARG A 169 -14.34 -8.81 0.02
N GLN A 170 -13.05 -8.72 -0.25
CA GLN A 170 -12.22 -9.90 -0.49
C GLN A 170 -12.01 -10.72 0.78
N GLU A 171 -11.88 -10.06 1.92
CA GLU A 171 -11.77 -10.72 3.21
C GLU A 171 -13.04 -11.47 3.58
N PHE A 172 -14.21 -10.87 3.31
CA PHE A 172 -15.50 -11.54 3.45
C PHE A 172 -15.64 -12.77 2.52
N LEU A 173 -15.25 -12.62 1.24
CA LEU A 173 -15.29 -13.74 0.27
C LEU A 173 -14.32 -14.86 0.65
N ARG A 174 -13.14 -14.55 1.20
CA ARG A 174 -12.20 -15.54 1.72
C ARG A 174 -12.77 -16.28 2.93
N ARG A 175 -13.39 -15.55 3.86
CA ARG A 175 -14.03 -16.15 5.05
C ARG A 175 -15.21 -17.04 4.64
N SER A 176 -16.04 -16.60 3.71
CA SER A 176 -17.20 -17.37 3.25
C SER A 176 -16.80 -18.62 2.44
N ARG A 177 -15.67 -18.60 1.73
CA ARG A 177 -15.10 -19.80 1.08
C ARG A 177 -14.59 -20.80 2.12
N ARG A 178 -13.77 -20.36 3.07
CA ARG A 178 -13.29 -21.23 4.16
C ARG A 178 -14.42 -21.85 4.96
N TRP A 179 -15.47 -21.08 5.22
CA TRP A 179 -16.65 -21.58 5.93
C TRP A 179 -17.41 -22.62 5.11
N ARG A 180 -17.57 -22.43 3.80
CA ARG A 180 -18.16 -23.43 2.90
C ARG A 180 -17.35 -24.70 2.81
N ASP A 181 -16.04 -24.59 2.76
CA ASP A 181 -15.13 -25.73 2.70
C ASP A 181 -15.21 -26.53 4.00
N GLN A 182 -15.22 -25.87 5.18
CA GLN A 182 -15.39 -26.51 6.48
C GLN A 182 -16.75 -27.21 6.63
N VAL A 183 -17.83 -26.53 6.24
CA VAL A 183 -19.17 -27.13 6.29
C VAL A 183 -19.30 -28.30 5.30
N GLY A 184 -18.65 -28.22 4.14
CA GLY A 184 -18.57 -29.31 3.17
C GLY A 184 -17.86 -30.55 3.74
N GLU A 185 -16.74 -30.36 4.43
CA GLU A 185 -16.00 -31.44 5.08
C GLU A 185 -16.76 -32.08 6.24
N GLU A 186 -17.43 -31.28 7.07
CA GLU A 186 -18.25 -31.79 8.17
C GLU A 186 -19.47 -32.57 7.68
N THR A 187 -20.12 -32.08 6.62
CA THR A 187 -21.27 -32.78 6.00
C THR A 187 -20.84 -34.08 5.35
N SER A 188 -19.68 -34.13 4.74
CA SER A 188 -19.13 -35.37 4.16
C SER A 188 -18.80 -36.38 5.26
N ARG A 189 -18.16 -35.97 6.35
CA ARG A 189 -17.85 -36.84 7.51
C ARG A 189 -19.11 -37.39 8.17
N LEU A 190 -20.16 -36.58 8.34
CA LEU A 190 -21.42 -37.02 8.86
C LEU A 190 -22.10 -38.01 7.92
N ARG A 191 -22.06 -37.80 6.62
CA ARG A 191 -22.64 -38.72 5.61
C ARG A 191 -21.92 -40.07 5.63
N ASP A 192 -20.61 -40.09 5.73
CA ASP A 192 -19.78 -41.28 5.82
C ASP A 192 -20.05 -42.04 7.13
N GLN A 193 -20.24 -41.35 8.25
CA GLN A 193 -20.64 -41.94 9.52
C GLN A 193 -22.04 -42.56 9.48
N PHE A 194 -23.00 -41.91 8.84
CA PHE A 194 -24.36 -42.45 8.65
C PHE A 194 -24.39 -43.67 7.73
N GLN A 195 -23.59 -43.69 6.66
CA GLN A 195 -23.44 -44.85 5.79
C GLN A 195 -22.81 -46.05 6.50
N GLN A 196 -21.74 -45.81 7.30
CA GLN A 196 -21.11 -46.86 8.10
C GLN A 196 -22.03 -47.38 9.22
N ALA A 197 -22.89 -46.51 9.80
CA ALA A 197 -23.85 -46.93 10.82
C ALA A 197 -25.02 -47.73 10.20
N GLY A 198 -25.46 -47.32 9.00
CA GLY A 198 -26.53 -48.01 8.24
C GLY A 198 -26.10 -49.42 7.81
N GLY A 199 -24.88 -49.58 7.26
CA GLY A 199 -24.36 -50.90 6.88
C GLY A 199 -24.25 -51.87 8.03
N ARG A 200 -23.88 -51.39 9.26
CA ARG A 200 -23.81 -52.22 10.47
C ARG A 200 -25.20 -52.68 10.99
N LEU A 201 -26.25 -52.00 10.63
CA LEU A 201 -27.64 -52.37 10.96
C LEU A 201 -28.19 -53.41 9.98
N GLU A 202 -27.86 -53.34 8.72
CA GLU A 202 -28.23 -54.35 7.71
C GLU A 202 -27.56 -55.71 7.98
N ASP A 203 -26.23 -55.72 8.27
CA ASP A 203 -25.49 -56.92 8.65
C ASP A 203 -26.02 -57.60 9.91
N ARG A 204 -26.73 -56.91 10.79
CA ARG A 204 -27.34 -57.47 11.99
C ARG A 204 -28.75 -58.06 11.77
N LEU A 205 -29.43 -57.63 10.68
CA LEU A 205 -30.77 -58.12 10.35
C LEU A 205 -30.76 -59.35 9.43
N GLU A 206 -29.63 -59.58 8.69
CA GLU A 206 -29.46 -60.78 7.87
C GLU A 206 -28.93 -62.01 8.65
N GLY A 207 -28.61 -61.85 9.92
CA GLY A 207 -28.09 -62.91 10.82
C GLY A 207 -29.10 -63.59 11.74
N TRP A 208 -30.41 -63.46 11.42
CA TRP A 208 -31.49 -64.14 12.17
C TRP A 208 -32.29 -65.09 11.26
#